data_70865f3b3da0d60deb44147d45a58623
#
_entry.id   70865f3b3da0d60deb44147d45a58623
#
_cell.length_a   1.000
_cell.length_b   1.000
_cell.length_c   1.000
_cell.angle_alpha   90.00
_cell.angle_beta   90.00
_cell.angle_gamma   90.00
#
_symmetry.space_group_name_H-M   'P 1'
#
loop_
_entity.id
_entity.type
_entity.pdbx_description
1 polymer ?
#
loop_
_entity_poly.entity_id
_entity_poly.type
_entity_poly.pdbx_seq_one_letter_code
_entity_poly.pdbx_strand_id
1 'polypeptide(L)'
;MRMRRLLHVAAVVIGAFIAIAPALAQDWPTRPVSMIVPFAAGGPADTVGRILAPRLSELLGQQVVVENVGGSGGMAGSARVAKAAPDGYQLVLGNVGTHAANQTFYRAPLYNAATDFAPVMLIAQTPLVLLARKNLPADNLAEFIAYAKANQSSMQFGSGGAGSASHLACVLLNAAIGVTITHVPYRGAAPAMQDLIAGRIDYQCPDTPIAIPQFESKTVKAIAILTRDRSPILPDHATAHEQGLTDFDAANWFAVFLPRGTSPAIIQKLHAAATATIDTPAVQARMREIGADPTPSDHRSPEYLQKFVENEIEKWAGPIKASGISTD
;
A
#
# COMPACT_ATOMS: atom_id res chain seq x y z
N MET A 1 -24.32 25.04 -66.70
CA MET A 1 -23.09 24.50 -66.02
C MET A 1 -22.78 25.23 -64.68
N ARG A 2 -22.99 26.50 -64.52
CA ARG A 2 -22.67 27.26 -63.27
C ARG A 2 -23.55 26.90 -62.05
N MET A 3 -24.84 26.62 -62.24
CA MET A 3 -25.80 26.34 -61.18
C MET A 3 -25.54 24.94 -60.54
N ARG A 4 -25.08 23.94 -61.29
CA ARG A 4 -24.71 22.59 -60.73
C ARG A 4 -23.44 22.63 -59.86
N ARG A 5 -22.48 23.53 -60.15
CA ARG A 5 -21.26 23.68 -59.34
C ARG A 5 -21.54 24.35 -57.97
N LEU A 6 -22.49 25.30 -57.90
CA LEU A 6 -22.93 25.95 -56.67
C LEU A 6 -23.64 24.99 -55.72
N LEU A 7 -24.45 24.07 -56.23
CA LEU A 7 -25.11 23.03 -55.42
C LEU A 7 -24.13 22.02 -54.80
N HIS A 8 -23.04 21.67 -55.52
CA HIS A 8 -22.04 20.78 -54.97
C HIS A 8 -21.14 21.43 -53.91
N VAL A 9 -20.84 22.72 -54.04
CA VAL A 9 -20.09 23.46 -53.01
C VAL A 9 -20.91 23.64 -51.72
N ALA A 10 -22.21 23.93 -51.83
CA ALA A 10 -23.12 24.05 -50.68
C ALA A 10 -23.29 22.71 -49.96
N ALA A 11 -23.37 21.58 -50.66
CA ALA A 11 -23.47 20.25 -50.07
C ALA A 11 -22.19 19.83 -49.34
N VAL A 12 -21.00 20.21 -49.79
CA VAL A 12 -19.72 19.94 -49.14
C VAL A 12 -19.54 20.79 -47.86
N VAL A 13 -19.98 22.04 -47.86
CA VAL A 13 -19.90 22.93 -46.70
C VAL A 13 -20.89 22.50 -45.60
N ILE A 14 -22.09 22.01 -45.93
CA ILE A 14 -23.07 21.49 -44.96
C ILE A 14 -22.59 20.16 -44.38
N GLY A 15 -21.93 19.31 -45.17
CA GLY A 15 -21.34 18.04 -44.69
C GLY A 15 -20.16 18.22 -43.72
N ALA A 16 -19.40 19.31 -43.81
CA ALA A 16 -18.27 19.60 -42.91
C ALA A 16 -18.70 20.15 -41.55
N PHE A 17 -19.91 20.67 -41.36
CA PHE A 17 -20.41 21.16 -40.09
C PHE A 17 -21.08 20.08 -39.18
N ILE A 18 -21.34 18.88 -39.69
CA ILE A 18 -21.98 17.79 -38.92
C ILE A 18 -20.94 16.93 -38.12
N ALA A 19 -19.65 17.15 -38.31
CA ALA A 19 -18.60 16.27 -37.73
C ALA A 19 -18.01 16.77 -36.38
N ILE A 20 -18.52 17.85 -35.80
CA ILE A 20 -18.12 18.33 -34.46
C ILE A 20 -19.30 18.11 -33.50
N ALA A 21 -19.74 16.86 -33.37
CA ALA A 21 -20.43 16.51 -32.14
C ALA A 21 -19.33 16.58 -31.01
N PRO A 22 -19.55 17.41 -29.96
CA PRO A 22 -18.70 17.27 -28.80
C PRO A 22 -18.85 15.82 -28.38
N ALA A 23 -17.74 15.05 -28.37
CA ALA A 23 -17.71 13.78 -27.66
C ALA A 23 -18.12 14.15 -26.23
N LEU A 24 -19.38 13.90 -25.90
CA LEU A 24 -19.84 13.95 -24.51
C LEU A 24 -18.89 13.00 -23.80
N ALA A 25 -17.93 13.56 -23.06
CA ALA A 25 -17.07 12.79 -22.22
C ALA A 25 -18.01 11.93 -21.39
N GLN A 26 -18.04 10.62 -21.68
CA GLN A 26 -18.90 9.68 -20.96
C GLN A 26 -18.61 9.91 -19.48
N ASP A 27 -19.64 10.26 -18.69
CA ASP A 27 -19.48 10.54 -17.27
C ASP A 27 -18.90 9.30 -16.57
N TRP A 28 -17.56 9.25 -16.48
CA TRP A 28 -16.88 8.18 -15.74
C TRP A 28 -17.20 8.32 -14.25
N PRO A 29 -17.45 7.22 -13.51
CA PRO A 29 -17.64 5.86 -13.97
C PRO A 29 -19.11 5.55 -14.34
N THR A 30 -19.33 4.70 -15.36
CA THR A 30 -20.67 4.22 -15.76
C THR A 30 -20.91 2.76 -15.38
N ARG A 31 -19.91 2.10 -14.81
CA ARG A 31 -19.93 0.71 -14.34
C ARG A 31 -19.03 0.56 -13.10
N PRO A 32 -19.10 -0.56 -12.37
CA PRO A 32 -18.26 -0.78 -11.18
C PRO A 32 -16.77 -0.61 -11.46
N VAL A 33 -16.05 -0.05 -10.46
CA VAL A 33 -14.61 0.15 -10.46
C VAL A 33 -13.97 -0.91 -9.56
N SER A 34 -12.95 -1.62 -10.04
CA SER A 34 -12.19 -2.60 -9.25
C SER A 34 -11.03 -1.94 -8.53
N MET A 35 -11.05 -1.98 -7.20
CA MET A 35 -9.90 -1.63 -6.36
C MET A 35 -9.07 -2.89 -6.11
N ILE A 36 -7.94 -3.01 -6.80
CA ILE A 36 -7.02 -4.12 -6.62
C ILE A 36 -6.23 -3.91 -5.33
N VAL A 37 -6.40 -4.81 -4.38
CA VAL A 37 -5.57 -4.95 -3.19
C VAL A 37 -4.56 -6.04 -3.47
N PRO A 38 -3.24 -5.72 -3.57
CA PRO A 38 -2.22 -6.65 -4.05
C PRO A 38 -1.77 -7.69 -3.00
N PHE A 39 -2.65 -8.02 -2.04
CA PHE A 39 -2.42 -8.96 -0.94
C PHE A 39 -3.68 -9.77 -0.63
N ALA A 40 -3.52 -10.85 0.18
CA ALA A 40 -4.64 -11.65 0.65
C ALA A 40 -5.64 -10.83 1.47
N ALA A 41 -6.90 -11.25 1.43
CA ALA A 41 -7.98 -10.67 2.23
C ALA A 41 -7.67 -10.75 3.75
N GLY A 42 -8.20 -9.80 4.52
CA GLY A 42 -7.98 -9.69 5.97
C GLY A 42 -6.63 -9.09 6.35
N GLY A 43 -5.77 -8.74 5.38
CA GLY A 43 -4.52 -8.02 5.63
C GLY A 43 -4.71 -6.49 5.74
N PRO A 44 -3.64 -5.73 6.08
CA PRO A 44 -3.71 -4.29 6.32
C PRO A 44 -4.29 -3.52 5.13
N ALA A 45 -3.81 -3.78 3.92
CA ALA A 45 -4.31 -3.12 2.70
C ALA A 45 -5.78 -3.45 2.40
N ASP A 46 -6.21 -4.69 2.67
CA ASP A 46 -7.61 -5.10 2.51
C ASP A 46 -8.51 -4.38 3.50
N THR A 47 -8.09 -4.27 4.76
CA THR A 47 -8.81 -3.54 5.80
C THR A 47 -8.98 -2.06 5.42
N VAL A 48 -7.90 -1.38 5.01
CA VAL A 48 -7.96 0.01 4.53
C VAL A 48 -8.87 0.13 3.30
N GLY A 49 -8.70 -0.72 2.30
CA GLY A 49 -9.53 -0.71 1.09
C GLY A 49 -11.03 -0.87 1.39
N ARG A 50 -11.40 -1.76 2.32
CA ARG A 50 -12.80 -1.98 2.72
C ARG A 50 -13.39 -0.85 3.56
N ILE A 51 -12.57 -0.05 4.24
CA ILE A 51 -13.02 1.18 4.91
C ILE A 51 -13.33 2.26 3.88
N LEU A 52 -12.53 2.36 2.81
CA LEU A 52 -12.70 3.40 1.79
C LEU A 52 -13.83 3.08 0.78
N ALA A 53 -13.94 1.82 0.36
CA ALA A 53 -14.77 1.42 -0.77
C ALA A 53 -16.26 1.82 -0.66
N PRO A 54 -16.95 1.71 0.49
CA PRO A 54 -18.35 2.12 0.61
C PRO A 54 -18.55 3.62 0.30
N ARG A 55 -17.74 4.48 0.92
CA ARG A 55 -17.88 5.93 0.73
C ARG A 55 -17.42 6.38 -0.65
N LEU A 56 -16.38 5.77 -1.20
CA LEU A 56 -15.99 5.99 -2.60
C LEU A 56 -17.13 5.59 -3.56
N SER A 57 -17.81 4.48 -3.30
CA SER A 57 -18.95 4.03 -4.12
C SER A 57 -20.09 5.04 -4.14
N GLU A 58 -20.44 5.60 -2.98
CA GLU A 58 -21.46 6.64 -2.86
C GLU A 58 -21.08 7.90 -3.65
N LEU A 59 -19.83 8.38 -3.50
CA LEU A 59 -19.36 9.61 -4.12
C LEU A 59 -19.17 9.49 -5.64
N LEU A 60 -18.80 8.30 -6.11
CA LEU A 60 -18.62 8.02 -7.54
C LEU A 60 -19.94 7.65 -8.25
N GLY A 61 -21.00 7.29 -7.49
CA GLY A 61 -22.27 6.82 -8.04
C GLY A 61 -22.19 5.42 -8.67
N GLN A 62 -21.08 4.68 -8.46
CA GLN A 62 -20.85 3.33 -8.93
C GLN A 62 -20.10 2.53 -7.87
N GLN A 63 -20.34 1.23 -7.81
CA GLN A 63 -19.66 0.37 -6.83
C GLN A 63 -18.14 0.36 -7.02
N VAL A 64 -17.41 0.54 -5.92
CA VAL A 64 -15.98 0.24 -5.83
C VAL A 64 -15.82 -1.13 -5.19
N VAL A 65 -15.39 -2.10 -5.97
CA VAL A 65 -15.27 -3.51 -5.56
C VAL A 65 -13.83 -3.80 -5.18
N VAL A 66 -13.58 -4.23 -3.94
CA VAL A 66 -12.26 -4.65 -3.49
C VAL A 66 -11.97 -6.06 -4.00
N GLU A 67 -10.89 -6.21 -4.77
CA GLU A 67 -10.43 -7.46 -5.34
C GLU A 67 -9.02 -7.79 -4.84
N ASN A 68 -8.84 -8.90 -4.14
CA ASN A 68 -7.56 -9.33 -3.58
C ASN A 68 -6.76 -10.15 -4.60
N VAL A 69 -5.59 -9.64 -5.02
CA VAL A 69 -4.69 -10.29 -5.98
C VAL A 69 -3.28 -10.37 -5.38
N GLY A 70 -3.07 -11.34 -4.49
CA GLY A 70 -1.80 -11.53 -3.80
C GLY A 70 -0.77 -12.31 -4.61
N GLY A 71 0.50 -12.12 -4.28
CA GLY A 71 1.65 -12.85 -4.83
C GLY A 71 2.89 -11.97 -5.02
N SER A 72 4.09 -12.55 -4.84
CA SER A 72 5.38 -11.88 -5.00
C SER A 72 5.45 -10.52 -4.26
N GLY A 73 5.12 -10.51 -2.96
CA GLY A 73 5.14 -9.28 -2.14
C GLY A 73 4.22 -8.17 -2.66
N GLY A 74 3.14 -8.50 -3.39
CA GLY A 74 2.21 -7.56 -3.98
C GLY A 74 2.53 -7.18 -5.43
N MET A 75 3.65 -7.63 -5.99
CA MET A 75 4.05 -7.33 -7.37
C MET A 75 3.02 -7.84 -8.39
N ALA A 76 2.43 -9.03 -8.19
CA ALA A 76 1.47 -9.61 -9.13
C ALA A 76 0.22 -8.73 -9.30
N GLY A 77 -0.42 -8.33 -8.20
CA GLY A 77 -1.61 -7.46 -8.22
C GLY A 77 -1.31 -6.06 -8.79
N SER A 78 -0.19 -5.48 -8.39
CA SER A 78 0.22 -4.16 -8.89
C SER A 78 0.56 -4.18 -10.38
N ALA A 79 1.26 -5.23 -10.87
CA ALA A 79 1.56 -5.41 -12.29
C ALA A 79 0.29 -5.58 -13.14
N ARG A 80 -0.76 -6.21 -12.61
CA ARG A 80 -2.05 -6.28 -13.28
C ARG A 80 -2.60 -4.90 -13.59
N VAL A 81 -2.54 -3.97 -12.61
CA VAL A 81 -3.04 -2.60 -12.81
C VAL A 81 -2.10 -1.79 -13.70
N ALA A 82 -0.77 -1.89 -13.53
CA ALA A 82 0.19 -1.23 -14.40
C ALA A 82 -0.03 -1.52 -15.90
N LYS A 83 -0.53 -2.74 -16.22
CA LYS A 83 -0.81 -3.23 -17.57
C LYS A 83 -2.28 -3.12 -18.00
N ALA A 84 -3.14 -2.61 -17.12
CA ALA A 84 -4.56 -2.45 -17.44
C ALA A 84 -4.81 -1.27 -18.40
N ALA A 85 -5.99 -1.25 -19.02
CA ALA A 85 -6.42 -0.10 -19.81
C ALA A 85 -6.50 1.16 -18.92
N PRO A 86 -6.04 2.33 -19.40
CA PRO A 86 -6.07 3.57 -18.63
C PRO A 86 -7.43 4.25 -18.66
N ASP A 87 -8.49 3.47 -18.48
CA ASP A 87 -9.90 3.89 -18.55
C ASP A 87 -10.51 4.18 -17.16
N GLY A 88 -9.71 4.06 -16.09
CA GLY A 88 -10.11 4.34 -14.71
C GLY A 88 -10.88 3.23 -13.99
N TYR A 89 -11.16 2.09 -14.63
CA TYR A 89 -11.95 1.01 -14.04
C TYR A 89 -11.15 -0.01 -13.23
N GLN A 90 -9.83 0.07 -13.27
CA GLN A 90 -8.96 -0.65 -12.36
C GLN A 90 -8.01 0.34 -11.68
N LEU A 91 -8.02 0.35 -10.36
CA LEU A 91 -7.05 1.08 -9.54
C LEU A 91 -6.35 0.12 -8.59
N VAL A 92 -5.18 0.47 -8.10
CA VAL A 92 -4.48 -0.30 -7.07
C VAL A 92 -4.35 0.51 -5.79
N LEU A 93 -4.60 -0.14 -4.65
CA LEU A 93 -4.20 0.35 -3.34
C LEU A 93 -2.77 -0.15 -3.07
N GLY A 94 -1.80 0.65 -3.49
CA GLY A 94 -0.37 0.38 -3.35
C GLY A 94 0.15 0.75 -1.96
N ASN A 95 1.38 0.31 -1.66
CA ASN A 95 2.07 0.57 -0.40
C ASN A 95 3.59 0.67 -0.60
N VAL A 96 4.35 0.87 0.49
CA VAL A 96 5.81 1.00 0.46
C VAL A 96 6.50 -0.16 -0.25
N GLY A 97 6.05 -1.41 -0.03
CA GLY A 97 6.60 -2.59 -0.70
C GLY A 97 6.41 -2.49 -2.21
N THR A 98 5.15 -2.34 -2.65
CA THR A 98 4.78 -2.39 -4.08
C THR A 98 5.23 -1.16 -4.87
N HIS A 99 5.21 0.04 -4.28
CA HIS A 99 5.46 1.28 -5.02
C HIS A 99 6.75 2.02 -4.61
N ALA A 100 7.61 1.40 -3.78
CA ALA A 100 8.94 1.94 -3.48
C ALA A 100 9.99 0.83 -3.41
N ALA A 101 10.00 0.04 -2.35
CA ALA A 101 11.08 -0.87 -2.01
C ALA A 101 11.34 -1.96 -3.08
N ASN A 102 10.29 -2.46 -3.72
CA ASN A 102 10.39 -3.51 -4.73
C ASN A 102 11.17 -3.08 -5.99
N GLN A 103 11.36 -1.79 -6.23
CA GLN A 103 12.22 -1.28 -7.30
C GLN A 103 13.71 -1.61 -7.10
N THR A 104 14.12 -1.81 -5.83
CA THR A 104 15.49 -2.22 -5.49
C THR A 104 15.57 -3.68 -5.08
N PHE A 105 14.52 -4.20 -4.42
CA PHE A 105 14.51 -5.56 -3.89
C PHE A 105 14.49 -6.63 -4.99
N TYR A 106 13.70 -6.44 -6.06
CA TYR A 106 13.68 -7.33 -7.22
C TYR A 106 14.71 -6.91 -8.24
N ARG A 107 15.51 -7.88 -8.76
CA ARG A 107 16.47 -7.62 -9.86
C ARG A 107 15.78 -7.26 -11.17
N ALA A 108 14.58 -7.82 -11.39
CA ALA A 108 13.74 -7.56 -12.57
C ALA A 108 12.30 -7.28 -12.11
N PRO A 109 12.00 -6.05 -11.63
CA PRO A 109 10.66 -5.70 -11.22
C PRO A 109 9.67 -5.75 -12.40
N LEU A 110 8.44 -6.22 -12.15
CA LEU A 110 7.41 -6.41 -13.18
C LEU A 110 6.85 -5.10 -13.74
N TYR A 111 7.15 -3.98 -13.11
CA TYR A 111 6.77 -2.60 -13.49
C TYR A 111 7.75 -1.60 -12.85
N ASN A 112 7.74 -0.39 -13.37
CA ASN A 112 8.40 0.76 -12.74
C ASN A 112 7.38 1.58 -11.95
N ALA A 113 7.55 1.63 -10.62
CA ALA A 113 6.60 2.30 -9.72
C ALA A 113 6.50 3.82 -9.96
N ALA A 114 7.58 4.46 -10.39
CA ALA A 114 7.60 5.89 -10.66
C ALA A 114 6.96 6.29 -11.99
N THR A 115 6.89 5.38 -12.98
CA THR A 115 6.52 5.74 -14.35
C THR A 115 5.35 4.97 -14.95
N ASP A 116 4.98 3.81 -14.41
CA ASP A 116 3.94 2.97 -15.00
C ASP A 116 2.54 3.20 -14.39
N PHE A 117 2.46 4.12 -13.42
CA PHE A 117 1.22 4.51 -12.76
C PHE A 117 0.95 6.00 -12.87
N ALA A 118 -0.32 6.35 -12.78
CA ALA A 118 -0.78 7.71 -12.53
C ALA A 118 -1.15 7.82 -11.04
N PRO A 119 -0.45 8.64 -10.25
CA PRO A 119 -0.75 8.84 -8.84
C PRO A 119 -2.10 9.53 -8.66
N VAL A 120 -2.87 9.12 -7.64
CA VAL A 120 -4.14 9.75 -7.29
C VAL A 120 -4.05 10.43 -5.95
N MET A 121 -3.77 9.69 -4.87
CA MET A 121 -3.73 10.25 -3.52
C MET A 121 -3.01 9.32 -2.54
N LEU A 122 -2.18 9.88 -1.66
CA LEU A 122 -1.71 9.22 -0.45
C LEU A 122 -2.88 9.14 0.55
N ILE A 123 -3.19 7.95 1.04
CA ILE A 123 -4.38 7.68 1.85
C ILE A 123 -4.07 7.75 3.33
N ALA A 124 -3.09 6.98 3.77
CA ALA A 124 -2.72 6.89 5.18
C ALA A 124 -1.30 6.38 5.36
N GLN A 125 -0.75 6.64 6.54
CA GLN A 125 0.46 5.99 7.04
C GLN A 125 0.13 5.07 8.19
N THR A 126 0.89 3.98 8.32
CA THR A 126 0.73 3.00 9.39
C THR A 126 2.09 2.65 9.97
N PRO A 127 2.26 2.68 11.30
CA PRO A 127 3.43 2.10 11.92
C PRO A 127 3.49 0.59 11.66
N LEU A 128 4.71 0.06 11.56
CA LEU A 128 4.96 -1.36 11.64
C LEU A 128 5.29 -1.73 13.09
N VAL A 129 4.91 -2.92 13.52
CA VAL A 129 5.03 -3.37 14.91
C VAL A 129 5.78 -4.69 14.95
N LEU A 130 6.82 -4.80 15.77
CA LEU A 130 7.43 -6.09 16.07
C LEU A 130 6.51 -6.89 16.99
N LEU A 131 5.88 -7.92 16.44
CA LEU A 131 5.06 -8.86 17.17
C LEU A 131 5.78 -10.20 17.33
N ALA A 132 5.73 -10.78 18.51
CA ALA A 132 6.24 -12.10 18.80
C ALA A 132 5.13 -13.06 19.22
N ARG A 133 5.31 -14.38 18.98
CA ARG A 133 4.41 -15.40 19.50
C ARG A 133 4.28 -15.30 21.02
N LYS A 134 3.11 -15.63 21.55
CA LYS A 134 2.77 -15.47 22.97
C LYS A 134 3.80 -16.04 23.95
N ASN A 135 4.37 -17.20 23.60
CA ASN A 135 5.28 -17.93 24.48
C ASN A 135 6.78 -17.64 24.18
N LEU A 136 7.11 -16.62 23.35
CA LEU A 136 8.48 -16.19 23.18
C LEU A 136 8.99 -15.59 24.50
N PRO A 137 10.17 -15.98 25.04
CA PRO A 137 10.67 -15.46 26.32
C PRO A 137 11.33 -14.07 26.14
N ALA A 138 10.55 -13.11 25.69
CA ALA A 138 10.91 -11.70 25.56
C ALA A 138 9.66 -10.85 25.69
N ASP A 139 9.71 -9.77 26.49
CA ASP A 139 8.61 -8.82 26.68
C ASP A 139 8.99 -7.38 26.24
N ASN A 140 10.23 -7.16 25.85
CA ASN A 140 10.75 -5.89 25.33
C ASN A 140 11.84 -6.15 24.26
N LEU A 141 12.29 -5.06 23.60
CA LEU A 141 13.25 -5.18 22.49
C LEU A 141 14.61 -5.73 22.93
N ALA A 142 15.09 -5.35 24.10
CA ALA A 142 16.39 -5.84 24.60
C ALA A 142 16.38 -7.35 24.83
N GLU A 143 15.32 -7.88 25.44
CA GLU A 143 15.11 -9.31 25.63
C GLU A 143 14.93 -10.05 24.30
N PHE A 144 14.17 -9.46 23.36
CA PHE A 144 14.00 -10.00 22.01
C PHE A 144 15.35 -10.10 21.29
N ILE A 145 16.17 -9.06 21.33
CA ILE A 145 17.51 -9.04 20.71
C ILE A 145 18.40 -10.13 21.32
N ALA A 146 18.42 -10.26 22.65
CA ALA A 146 19.21 -11.28 23.34
C ALA A 146 18.76 -12.69 22.94
N TYR A 147 17.44 -12.94 22.94
CA TYR A 147 16.87 -14.22 22.53
C TYR A 147 17.15 -14.51 21.05
N ALA A 148 16.96 -13.55 20.15
CA ALA A 148 17.21 -13.71 18.74
C ALA A 148 18.68 -14.05 18.44
N LYS A 149 19.63 -13.37 19.08
CA LYS A 149 21.06 -13.69 18.95
C LYS A 149 21.42 -15.10 19.40
N ALA A 150 20.81 -15.57 20.48
CA ALA A 150 21.08 -16.90 21.03
C ALA A 150 20.41 -18.03 20.22
N ASN A 151 19.31 -17.76 19.51
CA ASN A 151 18.48 -18.79 18.88
C ASN A 151 18.29 -18.60 17.36
N GLN A 152 19.02 -17.72 16.70
CA GLN A 152 18.79 -17.32 15.29
C GLN A 152 18.69 -18.49 14.31
N SER A 153 19.39 -19.58 14.53
CA SER A 153 19.38 -20.76 13.65
C SER A 153 18.07 -21.57 13.70
N SER A 154 17.29 -21.43 14.78
CA SER A 154 16.02 -22.13 14.98
C SER A 154 14.79 -21.22 14.84
N MET A 155 14.99 -19.89 14.87
CA MET A 155 13.91 -18.93 14.74
C MET A 155 13.45 -18.77 13.29
N GLN A 156 12.17 -18.40 13.15
CA GLN A 156 11.55 -18.07 11.86
C GLN A 156 10.69 -16.81 11.99
N PHE A 157 10.71 -15.96 10.95
CA PHE A 157 9.77 -14.85 10.85
C PHE A 157 8.88 -14.95 9.63
N GLY A 158 7.62 -14.52 9.80
CA GLY A 158 6.64 -14.49 8.74
C GLY A 158 6.45 -13.11 8.14
N SER A 159 6.02 -13.07 6.89
CA SER A 159 5.65 -11.81 6.23
C SER A 159 4.53 -11.97 5.20
N GLY A 160 4.06 -10.84 4.65
CA GLY A 160 3.12 -10.83 3.53
C GLY A 160 3.71 -11.27 2.18
N GLY A 161 4.90 -11.87 2.19
CA GLY A 161 5.67 -12.31 1.03
C GLY A 161 6.95 -11.50 0.84
N ALA A 162 7.90 -12.06 0.10
CA ALA A 162 9.17 -11.40 -0.20
C ALA A 162 8.93 -10.03 -0.87
N GLY A 163 9.54 -8.97 -0.37
CA GLY A 163 9.34 -7.59 -0.82
C GLY A 163 8.11 -6.87 -0.24
N SER A 164 7.27 -7.52 0.58
CA SER A 164 6.21 -6.82 1.30
C SER A 164 6.76 -5.91 2.41
N ALA A 165 5.99 -4.90 2.84
CA ALA A 165 6.38 -4.00 3.93
C ALA A 165 6.82 -4.76 5.19
N SER A 166 6.06 -5.78 5.59
CA SER A 166 6.37 -6.61 6.76
C SER A 166 7.64 -7.47 6.59
N HIS A 167 7.97 -7.91 5.37
CA HIS A 167 9.22 -8.57 5.08
C HIS A 167 10.41 -7.65 5.26
N LEU A 168 10.34 -6.49 4.59
CA LEU A 168 11.42 -5.49 4.61
C LEU A 168 11.70 -4.98 6.01
N ALA A 169 10.65 -4.69 6.79
CA ALA A 169 10.81 -4.26 8.18
C ALA A 169 11.53 -5.30 9.04
N CYS A 170 11.14 -6.57 8.96
CA CYS A 170 11.81 -7.64 9.70
C CYS A 170 13.25 -7.85 9.23
N VAL A 171 13.54 -7.74 7.93
CA VAL A 171 14.91 -7.87 7.41
C VAL A 171 15.79 -6.71 7.87
N LEU A 172 15.28 -5.48 7.80
CA LEU A 172 16.02 -4.31 8.31
C LEU A 172 16.26 -4.41 9.82
N LEU A 173 15.25 -4.88 10.58
CA LEU A 173 15.41 -5.17 12.02
C LEU A 173 16.51 -6.20 12.25
N ASN A 174 16.49 -7.32 11.54
CA ASN A 174 17.50 -8.37 11.66
C ASN A 174 18.90 -7.86 11.35
N ALA A 175 19.05 -7.07 10.29
CA ALA A 175 20.32 -6.42 9.95
C ALA A 175 20.79 -5.45 11.04
N ALA A 176 19.89 -4.63 11.57
CA ALA A 176 20.21 -3.65 12.61
C ALA A 176 20.64 -4.30 13.93
N ILE A 177 20.08 -5.46 14.29
CA ILE A 177 20.45 -6.20 15.50
C ILE A 177 21.53 -7.27 15.27
N GLY A 178 21.99 -7.47 14.03
CA GLY A 178 23.09 -8.37 13.67
C GLY A 178 22.74 -9.85 13.76
N VAL A 179 21.55 -10.25 13.27
CA VAL A 179 21.10 -11.65 13.21
C VAL A 179 20.66 -12.05 11.79
N THR A 180 20.74 -13.34 11.49
CA THR A 180 20.23 -13.95 10.27
C THR A 180 19.18 -14.98 10.62
N ILE A 181 17.90 -14.68 10.40
CA ILE A 181 16.77 -15.52 10.77
C ILE A 181 16.01 -15.95 9.51
N THR A 182 15.55 -17.20 9.47
CA THR A 182 14.85 -17.76 8.33
C THR A 182 13.52 -17.06 8.07
N HIS A 183 13.31 -16.62 6.82
CA HIS A 183 12.07 -16.02 6.36
C HIS A 183 11.07 -17.09 5.87
N VAL A 184 9.81 -16.98 6.31
CA VAL A 184 8.67 -17.76 5.82
C VAL A 184 7.72 -16.82 5.08
N PRO A 185 7.69 -16.85 3.73
CA PRO A 185 6.82 -15.98 2.96
C PRO A 185 5.39 -16.51 2.88
N TYR A 186 4.41 -15.61 3.06
CA TYR A 186 2.98 -15.87 2.86
C TYR A 186 2.42 -14.99 1.73
N ARG A 187 1.18 -15.28 1.28
CA ARG A 187 0.51 -14.44 0.25
C ARG A 187 -0.12 -13.16 0.80
N GLY A 188 0.19 -12.80 2.04
CA GLY A 188 -0.30 -11.62 2.77
C GLY A 188 -0.02 -11.73 4.26
N ALA A 189 -0.14 -10.64 5.01
CA ALA A 189 0.17 -10.61 6.43
C ALA A 189 -0.82 -11.41 7.30
N ALA A 190 -2.09 -11.54 6.86
CA ALA A 190 -3.12 -12.26 7.62
C ALA A 190 -2.81 -13.76 7.81
N PRO A 191 -2.49 -14.55 6.77
CA PRO A 191 -2.10 -15.95 6.97
C PRO A 191 -0.81 -16.10 7.80
N ALA A 192 0.16 -15.18 7.68
CA ALA A 192 1.34 -15.18 8.55
C ALA A 192 0.96 -14.94 10.03
N MET A 193 0.00 -14.05 10.29
CA MET A 193 -0.51 -13.79 11.63
C MET A 193 -1.16 -15.03 12.25
N GLN A 194 -1.89 -15.83 11.49
CA GLN A 194 -2.48 -17.09 11.98
C GLN A 194 -1.38 -18.06 12.43
N ASP A 195 -0.28 -18.15 11.70
CA ASP A 195 0.85 -19.00 12.06
C ASP A 195 1.67 -18.44 13.23
N LEU A 196 1.73 -17.11 13.40
CA LEU A 196 2.31 -16.48 14.60
C LEU A 196 1.49 -16.81 15.85
N ILE A 197 0.16 -16.67 15.78
CA ILE A 197 -0.76 -17.01 16.89
C ILE A 197 -0.65 -18.49 17.25
N ALA A 198 -0.54 -19.35 16.23
CA ALA A 198 -0.36 -20.80 16.42
C ALA A 198 1.05 -21.21 16.89
N GLY A 199 2.00 -20.25 16.97
CA GLY A 199 3.39 -20.51 17.39
C GLY A 199 4.24 -21.26 16.36
N ARG A 200 3.82 -21.30 15.08
CA ARG A 200 4.57 -21.93 13.98
C ARG A 200 5.72 -21.07 13.48
N ILE A 201 5.62 -19.75 13.65
CA ILE A 201 6.69 -18.78 13.44
C ILE A 201 6.90 -17.99 14.73
N ASP A 202 8.08 -17.39 14.90
CA ASP A 202 8.47 -16.76 16.17
C ASP A 202 8.06 -15.28 16.24
N TYR A 203 8.13 -14.56 15.11
CA TYR A 203 7.77 -13.15 15.05
C TYR A 203 7.35 -12.71 13.64
N GLN A 204 6.77 -11.51 13.58
CA GLN A 204 6.36 -10.81 12.39
C GLN A 204 6.46 -9.29 12.62
N CYS A 205 6.61 -8.51 11.54
CA CYS A 205 6.60 -7.04 11.59
C CYS A 205 5.40 -6.48 10.79
N PRO A 206 4.15 -6.75 11.20
CA PRO A 206 2.97 -6.30 10.46
C PRO A 206 2.65 -4.84 10.73
N ASP A 207 1.76 -4.29 9.90
CA ASP A 207 1.13 -2.99 10.13
C ASP A 207 0.12 -3.03 11.28
N THR A 208 -0.10 -1.87 11.91
CA THR A 208 -1.08 -1.67 12.97
C THR A 208 -2.47 -2.22 12.68
N PRO A 209 -3.08 -2.10 11.47
CA PRO A 209 -4.42 -2.62 11.22
C PRO A 209 -4.62 -4.12 11.51
N ILE A 210 -3.59 -4.92 11.39
CA ILE A 210 -3.65 -6.35 11.72
C ILE A 210 -3.01 -6.65 13.09
N ALA A 211 -2.10 -5.78 13.56
CA ALA A 211 -1.38 -5.96 14.81
C ALA A 211 -2.28 -5.68 16.03
N ILE A 212 -3.00 -4.54 16.03
CA ILE A 212 -3.77 -4.06 17.18
C ILE A 212 -4.74 -5.10 17.73
N PRO A 213 -5.64 -5.71 16.94
CA PRO A 213 -6.58 -6.69 17.48
C PRO A 213 -5.92 -7.89 18.16
N GLN A 214 -4.70 -8.23 17.75
CA GLN A 214 -4.00 -9.43 18.24
C GLN A 214 -3.28 -9.19 19.56
N PHE A 215 -2.63 -8.05 19.72
CA PHE A 215 -2.00 -7.76 21.01
C PHE A 215 -3.03 -7.29 22.06
N GLU A 216 -4.10 -6.59 21.69
CA GLU A 216 -5.21 -6.28 22.61
C GLU A 216 -5.89 -7.54 23.15
N SER A 217 -6.12 -8.53 22.27
CA SER A 217 -6.66 -9.85 22.69
C SER A 217 -5.60 -10.75 23.38
N LYS A 218 -4.35 -10.28 23.50
CA LYS A 218 -3.22 -11.00 24.11
C LYS A 218 -2.94 -12.36 23.46
N THR A 219 -3.22 -12.51 22.18
CA THR A 219 -2.89 -13.70 21.39
C THR A 219 -1.43 -13.71 20.95
N VAL A 220 -0.82 -12.53 20.87
CA VAL A 220 0.61 -12.30 20.60
C VAL A 220 1.17 -11.24 21.55
N LYS A 221 2.50 -11.05 21.56
CA LYS A 221 3.17 -9.98 22.29
C LYS A 221 3.55 -8.84 21.33
N ALA A 222 3.26 -7.61 21.71
CA ALA A 222 3.81 -6.42 21.05
C ALA A 222 5.15 -6.07 21.73
N ILE A 223 6.25 -6.16 21.00
CA ILE A 223 7.61 -5.95 21.52
C ILE A 223 8.04 -4.50 21.34
N ALA A 224 7.82 -3.92 20.16
CA ALA A 224 8.18 -2.54 19.86
C ALA A 224 7.39 -2.01 18.65
N ILE A 225 7.10 -0.71 18.66
CA ILE A 225 6.70 0.02 17.45
C ILE A 225 7.97 0.32 16.64
N LEU A 226 7.95 0.07 15.34
CA LEU A 226 9.13 0.16 14.48
C LEU A 226 9.31 1.54 13.82
N THR A 227 8.62 2.55 14.29
CA THR A 227 8.82 3.95 13.89
C THR A 227 9.73 4.68 14.88
N ARG A 228 10.32 5.80 14.43
CA ARG A 228 11.14 6.63 15.29
C ARG A 228 10.32 7.27 16.41
N ASP A 229 9.20 7.89 16.03
CA ASP A 229 8.33 8.60 16.96
C ASP A 229 7.18 7.68 17.39
N ARG A 230 6.64 7.92 18.60
CA ARG A 230 5.47 7.20 19.09
C ARG A 230 4.26 7.44 18.20
N SER A 231 3.52 6.38 17.98
CA SER A 231 2.20 6.50 17.34
C SER A 231 1.22 7.16 18.31
N PRO A 232 0.52 8.23 17.92
CA PRO A 232 -0.52 8.83 18.75
C PRO A 232 -1.69 7.88 19.04
N ILE A 233 -1.81 6.82 18.25
CA ILE A 233 -2.86 5.79 18.39
C ILE A 233 -2.42 4.68 19.36
N LEU A 234 -1.11 4.51 19.56
CA LEU A 234 -0.50 3.52 20.46
C LEU A 234 0.45 4.21 21.46
N PRO A 235 -0.04 5.16 22.27
CA PRO A 235 0.82 5.99 23.12
C PRO A 235 1.55 5.19 24.21
N ASP A 236 0.98 4.06 24.64
CA ASP A 236 1.53 3.22 25.70
C ASP A 236 2.59 2.24 25.22
N HIS A 237 2.81 2.13 23.90
CA HIS A 237 3.79 1.21 23.31
C HIS A 237 5.07 1.95 22.92
N ALA A 238 6.19 1.55 23.54
CA ALA A 238 7.49 2.14 23.27
C ALA A 238 7.98 1.80 21.85
N THR A 239 8.65 2.76 21.21
CA THR A 239 9.28 2.56 19.92
C THR A 239 10.59 1.78 20.04
N ALA A 240 11.07 1.21 18.93
CA ALA A 240 12.39 0.61 18.86
C ALA A 240 13.50 1.63 19.17
N HIS A 241 13.31 2.89 18.73
CA HIS A 241 14.20 4.00 19.03
C HIS A 241 14.30 4.26 20.53
N GLU A 242 13.17 4.37 21.24
CA GLU A 242 13.12 4.57 22.70
C GLU A 242 13.72 3.40 23.47
N GLN A 243 13.64 2.18 22.91
CA GLN A 243 14.22 0.97 23.49
C GLN A 243 15.70 0.73 23.10
N GLY A 244 16.38 1.74 22.53
CA GLY A 244 17.81 1.75 22.29
C GLY A 244 18.24 1.35 20.88
N LEU A 245 17.34 1.01 19.97
CA LEU A 245 17.65 0.81 18.55
C LEU A 245 17.53 2.18 17.84
N THR A 246 18.52 3.03 18.05
CA THR A 246 18.52 4.40 17.53
C THR A 246 18.49 4.43 16.00
N ASP A 247 17.80 5.44 15.44
CA ASP A 247 17.66 5.68 14.00
C ASP A 247 16.97 4.57 13.20
N PHE A 248 16.31 3.60 13.88
CA PHE A 248 15.45 2.65 13.21
C PHE A 248 14.07 3.27 12.96
N ASP A 249 13.69 3.34 11.68
CA ASP A 249 12.40 3.87 11.25
C ASP A 249 11.85 3.05 10.08
N ALA A 250 10.82 2.26 10.36
CA ALA A 250 10.10 1.48 9.38
C ALA A 250 8.59 1.77 9.49
N ALA A 251 8.10 2.58 8.58
CA ALA A 251 6.69 2.87 8.42
C ALA A 251 6.19 2.34 7.08
N ASN A 252 4.92 1.99 7.03
CA ASN A 252 4.21 1.71 5.79
C ASN A 252 3.24 2.85 5.46
N TRP A 253 2.83 2.92 4.22
CA TRP A 253 1.83 3.85 3.73
C TRP A 253 0.95 3.17 2.69
N PHE A 254 -0.25 3.71 2.48
CA PHE A 254 -1.20 3.27 1.46
C PHE A 254 -1.56 4.43 0.56
N ALA A 255 -1.58 4.18 -0.74
CA ALA A 255 -1.92 5.19 -1.74
C ALA A 255 -2.69 4.57 -2.91
N VAL A 256 -3.52 5.38 -3.55
CA VAL A 256 -4.30 5.00 -4.72
C VAL A 256 -3.56 5.41 -5.99
N PHE A 257 -3.45 4.46 -6.91
CA PHE A 257 -2.86 4.67 -8.23
C PHE A 257 -3.76 4.10 -9.33
N LEU A 258 -3.67 4.70 -10.50
CA LEU A 258 -4.29 4.27 -11.74
C LEU A 258 -3.21 3.85 -12.75
N PRO A 259 -3.52 3.13 -13.84
CA PRO A 259 -2.57 2.87 -14.91
C PRO A 259 -2.04 4.17 -15.52
N ARG A 260 -0.78 4.18 -15.96
CA ARG A 260 -0.21 5.29 -16.73
C ARG A 260 -1.09 5.61 -17.94
N GLY A 261 -1.23 6.90 -18.22
CA GLY A 261 -2.03 7.38 -19.36
C GLY A 261 -3.52 7.53 -19.08
N THR A 262 -3.97 7.26 -17.83
CA THR A 262 -5.33 7.62 -17.40
C THR A 262 -5.56 9.13 -17.55
N SER A 263 -6.73 9.53 -18.09
CA SER A 263 -7.01 10.93 -18.37
C SER A 263 -7.01 11.79 -17.10
N PRO A 264 -6.54 13.05 -17.16
CA PRO A 264 -6.57 13.96 -16.02
C PRO A 264 -7.96 14.14 -15.41
N ALA A 265 -9.01 14.11 -16.21
CA ALA A 265 -10.39 14.23 -15.72
C ALA A 265 -10.80 13.06 -14.81
N ILE A 266 -10.41 11.83 -15.15
CA ILE A 266 -10.64 10.64 -14.32
C ILE A 266 -9.82 10.73 -13.02
N ILE A 267 -8.54 11.10 -13.12
CA ILE A 267 -7.66 11.26 -11.95
C ILE A 267 -8.25 12.29 -10.99
N GLN A 268 -8.66 13.46 -11.48
CA GLN A 268 -9.23 14.53 -10.67
C GLN A 268 -10.55 14.11 -10.00
N LYS A 269 -11.44 13.41 -10.74
CA LYS A 269 -12.71 12.93 -10.17
C LYS A 269 -12.48 11.89 -9.07
N LEU A 270 -11.57 10.94 -9.29
CA LEU A 270 -11.21 9.93 -8.27
C LEU A 270 -10.50 10.59 -7.08
N HIS A 271 -9.60 11.53 -7.32
CA HIS A 271 -8.91 12.28 -6.27
C HIS A 271 -9.91 13.07 -5.40
N ALA A 272 -10.87 13.79 -6.01
CA ALA A 272 -11.90 14.50 -5.27
C ALA A 272 -12.77 13.56 -4.42
N ALA A 273 -13.16 12.42 -4.97
CA ALA A 273 -13.91 11.40 -4.24
C ALA A 273 -13.07 10.78 -3.09
N ALA A 274 -11.78 10.49 -3.31
CA ALA A 274 -10.88 9.98 -2.29
C ALA A 274 -10.66 11.00 -1.16
N THR A 275 -10.47 12.27 -1.49
CA THR A 275 -10.36 13.37 -0.51
C THR A 275 -11.61 13.47 0.35
N ALA A 276 -12.80 13.55 -0.26
CA ALA A 276 -14.06 13.61 0.46
C ALA A 276 -14.33 12.35 1.29
N THR A 277 -13.84 11.18 0.84
CA THR A 277 -13.89 9.92 1.61
C THR A 277 -13.08 10.04 2.89
N ILE A 278 -11.83 10.48 2.80
CA ILE A 278 -10.93 10.65 3.97
C ILE A 278 -11.43 11.76 4.91
N ASP A 279 -12.08 12.81 4.39
CA ASP A 279 -12.65 13.88 5.20
C ASP A 279 -13.94 13.47 5.94
N THR A 280 -14.53 12.33 5.60
CA THR A 280 -15.71 11.81 6.28
C THR A 280 -15.37 11.41 7.72
N PRO A 281 -16.01 11.99 8.78
CA PRO A 281 -15.64 11.72 10.17
C PRO A 281 -15.68 10.24 10.55
N ALA A 282 -16.67 9.48 10.04
CA ALA A 282 -16.77 8.05 10.29
C ALA A 282 -15.59 7.25 9.68
N VAL A 283 -15.11 7.65 8.49
CA VAL A 283 -13.93 7.04 7.85
C VAL A 283 -12.68 7.35 8.66
N GLN A 284 -12.49 8.62 9.08
CA GLN A 284 -11.36 9.00 9.93
C GLN A 284 -11.34 8.25 11.26
N ALA A 285 -12.49 8.17 11.92
CA ALA A 285 -12.61 7.42 13.18
C ALA A 285 -12.21 5.96 12.99
N ARG A 286 -12.76 5.31 11.94
CA ARG A 286 -12.46 3.92 11.65
C ARG A 286 -11.00 3.69 11.25
N MET A 287 -10.37 4.63 10.52
CA MET A 287 -8.95 4.57 10.20
C MET A 287 -8.10 4.64 11.46
N ARG A 288 -8.40 5.57 12.38
CA ARG A 288 -7.67 5.68 13.65
C ARG A 288 -7.83 4.46 14.55
N GLU A 289 -9.03 3.88 14.63
CA GLU A 289 -9.25 2.63 15.39
C GLU A 289 -8.34 1.49 14.97
N ILE A 290 -7.98 1.42 13.69
CA ILE A 290 -7.07 0.39 13.17
C ILE A 290 -5.60 0.84 13.17
N GLY A 291 -5.27 1.98 13.74
CA GLY A 291 -3.91 2.50 13.77
C GLY A 291 -3.39 3.04 12.44
N ALA A 292 -4.28 3.39 11.52
CA ALA A 292 -3.94 4.07 10.28
C ALA A 292 -4.17 5.58 10.44
N ASP A 293 -3.11 6.38 10.25
CA ASP A 293 -3.20 7.84 10.34
C ASP A 293 -3.55 8.42 8.96
N PRO A 294 -4.75 9.04 8.81
CA PRO A 294 -5.17 9.61 7.54
C PRO A 294 -4.23 10.73 7.11
N THR A 295 -3.86 10.74 5.83
CA THR A 295 -2.97 11.74 5.26
C THR A 295 -3.52 13.16 5.44
N PRO A 296 -2.74 14.12 5.95
CA PRO A 296 -3.14 15.51 6.08
C PRO A 296 -3.42 16.15 4.70
N SER A 297 -4.25 17.18 4.67
CA SER A 297 -4.79 17.76 3.43
C SER A 297 -3.73 18.29 2.45
N ASP A 298 -2.64 18.84 2.97
CA ASP A 298 -1.51 19.37 2.19
C ASP A 298 -0.63 18.29 1.52
N HIS A 299 -0.80 17.02 1.90
CA HIS A 299 -0.08 15.87 1.36
C HIS A 299 -0.92 14.98 0.44
N ARG A 300 -2.08 15.45 -0.01
CA ARG A 300 -3.03 14.62 -0.75
C ARG A 300 -2.98 14.76 -2.26
N SER A 301 -2.28 15.77 -2.80
CA SER A 301 -2.29 15.99 -4.25
C SER A 301 -1.59 14.86 -5.02
N PRO A 302 -1.98 14.61 -6.28
CA PRO A 302 -1.26 13.66 -7.15
C PRO A 302 0.21 14.00 -7.32
N GLU A 303 0.55 15.29 -7.40
CA GLU A 303 1.93 15.78 -7.54
C GLU A 303 2.75 15.51 -6.27
N TYR A 304 2.13 15.67 -5.09
CA TYR A 304 2.76 15.29 -3.83
C TYR A 304 3.06 13.78 -3.82
N LEU A 305 2.06 12.95 -4.18
CA LEU A 305 2.23 11.50 -4.20
C LEU A 305 3.32 11.06 -5.18
N GLN A 306 3.43 11.69 -6.35
CA GLN A 306 4.51 11.41 -7.30
C GLN A 306 5.89 11.60 -6.69
N LYS A 307 6.14 12.78 -6.11
CA LYS A 307 7.40 13.10 -5.43
C LYS A 307 7.66 12.21 -4.21
N PHE A 308 6.60 11.92 -3.46
CA PHE A 308 6.67 11.04 -2.31
C PHE A 308 7.15 9.64 -2.69
N VAL A 309 6.60 9.04 -3.76
CA VAL A 309 7.03 7.73 -4.27
C VAL A 309 8.48 7.76 -4.73
N GLU A 310 8.91 8.78 -5.46
CA GLU A 310 10.29 8.94 -5.91
C GLU A 310 11.26 9.00 -4.71
N ASN A 311 10.95 9.80 -3.71
CA ASN A 311 11.73 9.90 -2.47
C ASN A 311 11.74 8.58 -1.68
N GLU A 312 10.61 7.89 -1.60
CA GLU A 312 10.53 6.59 -0.93
C GLU A 312 11.35 5.51 -1.66
N ILE A 313 11.38 5.51 -2.99
CA ILE A 313 12.25 4.60 -3.78
C ILE A 313 13.72 4.83 -3.38
N GLU A 314 14.17 6.08 -3.32
CA GLU A 314 15.53 6.44 -2.93
C GLU A 314 15.82 6.09 -1.46
N LYS A 315 14.90 6.42 -0.55
CA LYS A 315 14.99 6.11 0.89
C LYS A 315 15.21 4.62 1.14
N TRP A 316 14.43 3.77 0.49
CA TRP A 316 14.51 2.32 0.69
C TRP A 316 15.67 1.64 -0.04
N ALA A 317 16.20 2.25 -1.10
CA ALA A 317 17.29 1.67 -1.88
C ALA A 317 18.57 1.45 -1.06
N GLY A 318 18.95 2.42 -0.22
CA GLY A 318 20.14 2.34 0.63
C GLY A 318 20.10 1.15 1.60
N PRO A 319 19.11 1.09 2.51
CA PRO A 319 18.95 0.00 3.47
C PRO A 319 18.83 -1.39 2.81
N ILE A 320 18.09 -1.52 1.71
CA ILE A 320 17.94 -2.79 0.99
C ILE A 320 19.28 -3.26 0.42
N LYS A 321 20.04 -2.37 -0.21
CA LYS A 321 21.38 -2.71 -0.75
C LYS A 321 22.36 -3.09 0.38
N ALA A 322 22.34 -2.34 1.48
CA ALA A 322 23.20 -2.59 2.63
C ALA A 322 22.90 -3.94 3.32
N SER A 323 21.64 -4.35 3.35
CA SER A 323 21.24 -5.66 3.91
C SER A 323 21.63 -6.85 3.04
N GLY A 324 22.05 -6.63 1.79
CA GLY A 324 22.40 -7.68 0.84
C GLY A 324 21.23 -8.53 0.36
N ILE A 325 19.98 -8.16 0.70
CA ILE A 325 18.78 -8.89 0.28
C ILE A 325 18.35 -8.48 -1.11
N SER A 326 18.13 -9.46 -1.96
CA SER A 326 17.48 -9.29 -3.27
C SER A 326 16.83 -10.61 -3.66
N THR A 327 15.88 -10.56 -4.57
CA THR A 327 15.29 -11.76 -5.17
C THR A 327 15.20 -11.60 -6.69
N ASP A 328 15.23 -12.72 -7.38
CA ASP A 328 15.09 -12.79 -8.84
C ASP A 328 13.63 -12.59 -9.27
#